data_137a73360a2515e5c4612b8df3ec4e31
#
_entry.id   137a73360a2515e5c4612b8df3ec4e31
#
_cell.length_a   1.000
_cell.length_b   1.000
_cell.length_c   1.000
_cell.angle_alpha   90.00
_cell.angle_beta   90.00
_cell.angle_gamma   90.00
#
_symmetry.space_group_name_H-M   'P 1'
#
loop_
_entity.id
_entity.type
_entity.pdbx_description
1 polymer ?
#
loop_
_entity_poly.entity_id
_entity_poly.type
_entity_poly.pdbx_seq_one_letter_code
_entity_poly.pdbx_strand_id
1 'polypeptide(L)'
;MIIPAEFEKMRSFEDDEVRGAILSLLDDRSFRKIVKANVKFIPIWLLKFYTKRFKTVNSFQLGMIYPILKRILRKATTGYSADFAALPHGREDFIYLSNHRDIVLDSAFLDYHLLLSGMKSVEIGIGNNLLIHPWIETLVRLNRSFVVNRSATATELLESSQQLSRYIRFVIEQKKAPVWLAQREGRAKDSDDRTQKSVLKMLAMSGDDSMTLSEKLQSLHICPLTISYEYDPCDWLKATEFQMKRDNPGFRKSKQDDLINMKTGIWGFKGHMHYHVAAPIDSEIAALDTSVPRNQFLDQVAQIIDRHIFEGYRIYPCNRIALDMLRGDNAQSPNYTPDQKREFENYLEGQLKKIRIPNPDWDYLKERILTMYANPLINQNSVMQ
;
A
#
# COMPACT_ATOMS: atom_id res chain seq x y z
N MET A 1 -23.60 4.89 -15.58
CA MET A 1 -23.52 3.46 -15.19
C MET A 1 -24.40 3.26 -13.95
N ILE A 2 -25.15 2.16 -13.86
CA ILE A 2 -25.94 1.87 -12.65
C ILE A 2 -25.07 1.06 -11.70
N ILE A 3 -24.86 1.60 -10.50
CA ILE A 3 -24.11 0.91 -9.44
C ILE A 3 -25.09 0.04 -8.66
N PRO A 4 -24.81 -1.26 -8.46
CA PRO A 4 -25.64 -2.13 -7.65
C PRO A 4 -25.81 -1.61 -6.22
N ALA A 5 -27.03 -1.68 -5.68
CA ALA A 5 -27.36 -1.17 -4.35
C ALA A 5 -26.53 -1.80 -3.21
N GLU A 6 -26.09 -3.05 -3.39
CA GLU A 6 -25.23 -3.74 -2.41
C GLU A 6 -23.86 -3.07 -2.22
N PHE A 7 -23.39 -2.26 -3.19
CA PHE A 7 -22.10 -1.57 -3.12
C PHE A 7 -22.19 -0.14 -2.57
N GLU A 8 -23.41 0.42 -2.42
CA GLU A 8 -23.61 1.82 -2.08
C GLU A 8 -22.89 2.27 -0.80
N LYS A 9 -22.85 1.42 0.21
CA LYS A 9 -22.20 1.73 1.49
C LYS A 9 -20.67 1.62 1.45
N MET A 10 -20.12 0.87 0.49
CA MET A 10 -18.68 0.63 0.43
C MET A 10 -17.96 1.40 -0.68
N ARG A 11 -18.62 1.70 -1.78
CA ARG A 11 -18.02 2.28 -2.99
C ARG A 11 -17.33 3.64 -2.77
N SER A 12 -16.41 3.99 -3.65
CA SER A 12 -15.90 5.35 -3.81
C SER A 12 -16.98 6.31 -4.30
N PHE A 13 -16.76 7.62 -4.19
CA PHE A 13 -17.66 8.61 -4.78
C PHE A 13 -17.51 8.68 -6.30
N GLU A 14 -18.63 8.95 -6.99
CA GLU A 14 -18.67 9.28 -8.41
C GLU A 14 -18.56 10.80 -8.64
N ASP A 15 -18.35 11.21 -9.88
CA ASP A 15 -18.06 12.60 -10.22
C ASP A 15 -19.16 13.59 -9.81
N ASP A 16 -20.40 13.21 -9.88
CA ASP A 16 -21.55 14.04 -9.48
C ASP A 16 -21.65 14.27 -7.97
N GLU A 17 -21.06 13.40 -7.15
CA GLU A 17 -21.02 13.48 -5.70
C GLU A 17 -19.87 14.37 -5.17
N VAL A 18 -18.82 14.60 -5.99
CA VAL A 18 -17.58 15.28 -5.58
C VAL A 18 -17.84 16.62 -4.93
N ARG A 19 -18.72 17.43 -5.50
CA ARG A 19 -19.00 18.76 -4.98
C ARG A 19 -19.65 18.72 -3.59
N GLY A 20 -20.63 17.85 -3.40
CA GLY A 20 -21.29 17.65 -2.10
C GLY A 20 -20.32 17.17 -1.03
N ALA A 21 -19.49 16.19 -1.38
CA ALA A 21 -18.49 15.63 -0.49
C ALA A 21 -17.43 16.66 -0.06
N ILE A 22 -16.93 17.50 -0.98
CA ILE A 22 -15.98 18.58 -0.64
C ILE A 22 -16.63 19.60 0.30
N LEU A 23 -17.88 20.00 0.06
CA LEU A 23 -18.57 20.94 0.95
C LEU A 23 -18.75 20.34 2.35
N SER A 24 -19.15 19.06 2.44
CA SER A 24 -19.25 18.34 3.71
C SER A 24 -17.91 18.33 4.48
N LEU A 25 -16.80 18.05 3.80
CA LEU A 25 -15.45 18.14 4.39
C LEU A 25 -15.17 19.55 4.95
N LEU A 26 -15.42 20.59 4.15
CA LEU A 26 -15.13 21.98 4.55
C LEU A 26 -16.09 22.48 5.63
N ASP A 27 -17.20 21.80 5.88
CA ASP A 27 -18.14 22.10 6.96
C ASP A 27 -17.84 21.32 8.26
N ASP A 28 -17.08 20.22 8.18
CA ASP A 28 -16.65 19.48 9.36
C ASP A 28 -15.70 20.29 10.24
N ARG A 29 -16.02 20.38 11.54
CA ARG A 29 -15.25 21.18 12.51
C ARG A 29 -13.83 20.66 12.72
N SER A 30 -13.67 19.34 12.74
CA SER A 30 -12.38 18.67 12.98
C SER A 30 -11.47 18.80 11.76
N PHE A 31 -12.01 18.62 10.56
CA PHE A 31 -11.31 18.84 9.31
C PHE A 31 -10.86 20.29 9.15
N ARG A 32 -11.73 21.27 9.49
CA ARG A 32 -11.37 22.69 9.48
C ARG A 32 -10.19 23.04 10.41
N LYS A 33 -10.07 22.39 11.58
CA LYS A 33 -8.91 22.57 12.46
C LYS A 33 -7.62 22.11 11.78
N ILE A 34 -7.65 20.96 11.08
CA ILE A 34 -6.50 20.43 10.34
C ILE A 34 -6.12 21.36 9.18
N VAL A 35 -7.11 21.81 8.41
CA VAL A 35 -6.88 22.74 7.30
C VAL A 35 -6.24 24.03 7.82
N LYS A 36 -6.78 24.66 8.88
CA LYS A 36 -6.25 25.88 9.48
C LYS A 36 -4.82 25.70 10.00
N ALA A 37 -4.49 24.54 10.57
CA ALA A 37 -3.14 24.25 11.06
C ALA A 37 -2.10 24.16 9.93
N ASN A 38 -2.52 23.72 8.73
CA ASN A 38 -1.63 23.52 7.59
C ASN A 38 -1.64 24.68 6.58
N VAL A 39 -2.76 25.43 6.51
CA VAL A 39 -2.97 26.54 5.56
C VAL A 39 -3.41 27.77 6.35
N LYS A 40 -2.45 28.34 7.10
CA LYS A 40 -2.69 29.36 8.15
C LYS A 40 -3.39 30.64 7.70
N PHE A 41 -3.31 31.01 6.42
CA PHE A 41 -3.74 32.33 5.94
C PHE A 41 -4.92 32.30 4.94
N ILE A 42 -5.48 31.12 4.63
CA ILE A 42 -6.59 31.02 3.67
C ILE A 42 -7.91 30.89 4.42
N PRO A 43 -8.83 31.87 4.30
CA PRO A 43 -10.17 31.78 4.86
C PRO A 43 -10.97 30.62 4.23
N ILE A 44 -11.82 29.99 5.03
CA ILE A 44 -12.63 28.85 4.58
C ILE A 44 -13.54 29.20 3.39
N TRP A 45 -14.08 30.43 3.34
CA TRP A 45 -14.91 30.87 2.22
C TRP A 45 -14.14 30.91 0.89
N LEU A 46 -12.85 31.26 0.94
CA LEU A 46 -11.97 31.26 -0.22
C LEU A 46 -11.67 29.83 -0.68
N LEU A 47 -11.45 28.90 0.28
CA LEU A 47 -11.33 27.48 -0.05
C LEU A 47 -12.62 26.93 -0.67
N LYS A 48 -13.78 27.25 -0.11
CA LYS A 48 -15.09 26.88 -0.71
C LYS A 48 -15.24 27.44 -2.13
N PHE A 49 -14.80 28.66 -2.38
CA PHE A 49 -14.79 29.25 -3.72
C PHE A 49 -13.83 28.53 -4.65
N TYR A 50 -12.60 28.31 -4.21
CA TYR A 50 -11.57 27.60 -4.97
C TYR A 50 -12.00 26.19 -5.37
N THR A 51 -12.66 25.46 -4.45
CA THR A 51 -13.08 24.07 -4.69
C THR A 51 -14.28 23.93 -5.63
N LYS A 52 -15.01 25.03 -5.96
CA LYS A 52 -16.11 25.01 -6.94
C LYS A 52 -15.69 24.52 -8.34
N ARG A 53 -14.41 24.63 -8.67
CA ARG A 53 -13.86 24.18 -9.96
C ARG A 53 -13.70 22.66 -10.07
N PHE A 54 -13.68 21.95 -8.94
CA PHE A 54 -13.54 20.49 -8.95
C PHE A 54 -14.89 19.83 -9.14
N LYS A 55 -15.10 19.30 -10.35
CA LYS A 55 -16.35 18.66 -10.77
C LYS A 55 -16.22 17.15 -10.88
N THR A 56 -14.99 16.62 -10.89
CA THR A 56 -14.67 15.20 -11.02
C THR A 56 -13.67 14.78 -9.95
N VAL A 57 -13.64 13.50 -9.63
CA VAL A 57 -12.66 12.92 -8.70
C VAL A 57 -11.23 13.24 -9.17
N ASN A 58 -10.94 13.06 -10.47
CA ASN A 58 -9.61 13.38 -11.02
C ASN A 58 -9.27 14.87 -10.84
N SER A 59 -10.22 15.79 -11.06
CA SER A 59 -9.96 17.23 -10.86
C SER A 59 -9.67 17.56 -9.39
N PHE A 60 -10.34 16.90 -8.45
CA PHE A 60 -10.06 17.02 -7.02
C PHE A 60 -8.67 16.46 -6.67
N GLN A 61 -8.34 15.26 -7.14
CA GLN A 61 -7.03 14.63 -6.89
C GLN A 61 -5.89 15.52 -7.45
N LEU A 62 -5.98 15.96 -8.70
CA LEU A 62 -4.96 16.81 -9.32
C LEU A 62 -4.86 18.19 -8.68
N GLY A 63 -5.99 18.77 -8.25
CA GLY A 63 -6.02 20.13 -7.69
C GLY A 63 -5.77 20.24 -6.19
N MET A 64 -6.04 19.19 -5.41
CA MET A 64 -5.93 19.20 -3.95
C MET A 64 -4.89 18.21 -3.42
N ILE A 65 -4.92 16.96 -3.90
CA ILE A 65 -4.08 15.88 -3.35
C ILE A 65 -2.67 15.92 -3.96
N TYR A 66 -2.58 16.07 -5.26
CA TYR A 66 -1.31 16.11 -5.99
C TYR A 66 -0.31 17.17 -5.45
N PRO A 67 -0.70 18.44 -5.18
CA PRO A 67 0.21 19.42 -4.60
C PRO A 67 0.74 18.99 -3.21
N ILE A 68 -0.08 18.27 -2.42
CA ILE A 68 0.33 17.74 -1.11
C ILE A 68 1.36 16.63 -1.31
N LEU A 69 1.10 15.68 -2.21
CA LEU A 69 2.04 14.59 -2.52
C LEU A 69 3.36 15.13 -3.07
N LYS A 70 3.32 16.11 -3.96
CA LYS A 70 4.52 16.78 -4.47
C LYS A 70 5.33 17.47 -3.35
N ARG A 71 4.65 18.05 -2.35
CA ARG A 71 5.31 18.62 -1.17
C ARG A 71 5.96 17.53 -0.30
N ILE A 72 5.29 16.37 -0.13
CA ILE A 72 5.82 15.25 0.62
C ILE A 72 7.06 14.69 -0.09
N LEU A 73 7.01 14.47 -1.41
CA LEU A 73 8.17 14.06 -2.21
C LEU A 73 9.38 14.96 -1.96
N ARG A 74 9.20 16.28 -2.06
CA ARG A 74 10.30 17.23 -1.87
C ARG A 74 10.87 17.27 -0.44
N LYS A 75 10.07 16.95 0.58
CA LYS A 75 10.47 17.07 1.99
C LYS A 75 10.93 15.76 2.63
N ALA A 76 10.37 14.66 2.18
CA ALA A 76 10.53 13.36 2.82
C ALA A 76 11.29 12.33 1.97
N THR A 77 11.74 12.72 0.76
CA THR A 77 12.49 11.83 -0.13
C THR A 77 13.69 12.55 -0.77
N THR A 78 14.69 11.77 -1.22
CA THR A 78 15.79 12.23 -2.08
C THR A 78 15.46 12.11 -3.56
N GLY A 79 14.42 11.32 -3.91
CA GLY A 79 13.97 11.11 -5.28
C GLY A 79 12.83 10.11 -5.35
N TYR A 80 12.19 10.10 -6.52
CA TYR A 80 11.13 9.17 -6.87
C TYR A 80 11.31 8.70 -8.30
N SER A 81 11.17 7.41 -8.54
CA SER A 81 11.14 6.82 -9.86
C SER A 81 10.05 5.76 -9.96
N ALA A 82 9.56 5.55 -11.18
CA ALA A 82 8.56 4.53 -11.45
C ALA A 82 8.84 3.91 -12.83
N ASP A 83 8.61 2.61 -12.92
CA ASP A 83 8.69 1.82 -14.14
C ASP A 83 7.37 1.08 -14.35
N PHE A 84 6.66 1.46 -15.40
CA PHE A 84 5.36 0.93 -15.82
C PHE A 84 5.40 0.46 -17.29
N ALA A 85 6.61 0.28 -17.85
CA ALA A 85 6.79 -0.05 -19.26
C ALA A 85 6.20 -1.42 -19.65
N ALA A 86 6.02 -2.33 -18.67
CA ALA A 86 5.45 -3.64 -18.91
C ALA A 86 3.93 -3.65 -19.03
N LEU A 87 3.24 -2.55 -18.75
CA LEU A 87 1.78 -2.47 -18.87
C LEU A 87 1.34 -2.43 -20.32
N PRO A 88 0.31 -3.21 -20.72
CA PRO A 88 -0.28 -3.15 -22.06
C PRO A 88 -0.84 -1.76 -22.37
N HIS A 89 -0.53 -1.23 -23.53
CA HIS A 89 -1.06 0.06 -24.00
C HIS A 89 -2.59 0.01 -24.18
N GLY A 90 -3.26 1.09 -23.78
CA GLY A 90 -4.70 1.26 -24.02
C GLY A 90 -5.61 0.46 -23.12
N ARG A 91 -5.05 -0.20 -22.10
CA ARG A 91 -5.79 -0.92 -21.08
C ARG A 91 -5.51 -0.34 -19.70
N GLU A 92 -6.53 -0.25 -18.84
CA GLU A 92 -6.42 0.32 -17.49
C GLU A 92 -7.14 -0.52 -16.42
N ASP A 93 -7.86 -1.58 -16.81
CA ASP A 93 -8.65 -2.44 -15.92
C ASP A 93 -7.78 -3.56 -15.30
N PHE A 94 -6.82 -3.14 -14.45
CA PHE A 94 -5.88 -4.02 -13.77
C PHE A 94 -6.09 -4.05 -12.25
N ILE A 95 -5.75 -5.18 -11.62
CA ILE A 95 -5.47 -5.20 -10.17
C ILE A 95 -3.98 -5.02 -9.96
N TYR A 96 -3.56 -3.87 -9.40
CA TYR A 96 -2.22 -3.68 -8.88
C TYR A 96 -2.11 -4.34 -7.51
N LEU A 97 -1.53 -5.52 -7.46
CA LEU A 97 -1.33 -6.28 -6.22
C LEU A 97 0.10 -6.07 -5.72
N SER A 98 0.26 -5.36 -4.59
CA SER A 98 1.58 -4.90 -4.16
C SER A 98 2.00 -5.42 -2.79
N ASN A 99 3.32 -5.45 -2.56
CA ASN A 99 3.84 -5.36 -1.21
C ASN A 99 3.40 -4.04 -0.54
N HIS A 100 3.52 -3.94 0.79
CA HIS A 100 2.92 -2.82 1.52
C HIS A 100 3.91 -2.20 2.51
N ARG A 101 4.35 -0.97 2.23
CA ARG A 101 5.33 -0.19 3.01
C ARG A 101 4.70 0.85 3.91
N ASP A 102 3.76 1.64 3.37
CA ASP A 102 3.11 2.75 4.06
C ASP A 102 1.58 2.66 3.99
N ILE A 103 0.90 3.02 5.09
CA ILE A 103 -0.58 2.90 5.19
C ILE A 103 -1.29 3.78 4.15
N VAL A 104 -0.71 4.94 3.81
CA VAL A 104 -1.36 5.95 2.98
C VAL A 104 -0.63 6.15 1.65
N LEU A 105 0.72 6.18 1.69
CA LEU A 105 1.50 6.68 0.56
C LEU A 105 1.66 5.65 -0.56
N ASP A 106 1.53 4.36 -0.29
CA ASP A 106 1.71 3.33 -1.32
C ASP A 106 0.73 3.50 -2.48
N SER A 107 -0.56 3.55 -2.18
CA SER A 107 -1.60 3.81 -3.17
C SER A 107 -1.61 5.27 -3.66
N ALA A 108 -1.32 6.22 -2.77
CA ALA A 108 -1.33 7.64 -3.14
C ALA A 108 -0.24 8.00 -4.15
N PHE A 109 0.97 7.42 -4.06
CA PHE A 109 2.02 7.64 -5.06
C PHE A 109 1.83 6.80 -6.33
N LEU A 110 1.14 5.67 -6.25
CA LEU A 110 0.65 4.98 -7.44
C LEU A 110 -0.30 5.91 -8.23
N ASP A 111 -1.32 6.47 -7.57
CA ASP A 111 -2.25 7.42 -8.19
C ASP A 111 -1.53 8.67 -8.73
N TYR A 112 -0.56 9.18 -7.98
CA TYR A 112 0.27 10.29 -8.42
C TYR A 112 0.92 9.99 -9.77
N HIS A 113 1.50 8.80 -9.94
CA HIS A 113 2.14 8.40 -11.18
C HIS A 113 1.14 8.17 -12.31
N LEU A 114 0.06 7.41 -12.05
CA LEU A 114 -0.97 7.11 -13.06
C LEU A 114 -1.61 8.39 -13.61
N LEU A 115 -1.99 9.31 -12.75
CA LEU A 115 -2.60 10.59 -13.15
C LEU A 115 -1.64 11.46 -13.97
N LEU A 116 -0.33 11.48 -13.63
CA LEU A 116 0.69 12.17 -14.43
C LEU A 116 0.88 11.58 -15.81
N SER A 117 0.71 10.27 -15.92
CA SER A 117 0.78 9.54 -17.19
C SER A 117 -0.51 9.59 -18.00
N GLY A 118 -1.53 10.35 -17.54
CA GLY A 118 -2.83 10.45 -18.18
C GLY A 118 -3.74 9.23 -18.00
N MET A 119 -3.37 8.32 -17.09
CA MET A 119 -4.14 7.12 -16.76
C MET A 119 -5.15 7.39 -15.64
N LYS A 120 -6.13 6.49 -15.49
CA LYS A 120 -7.09 6.54 -14.37
C LYS A 120 -6.40 6.24 -13.05
N SER A 121 -6.78 6.96 -11.98
CA SER A 121 -6.42 6.59 -10.61
C SER A 121 -7.10 5.30 -10.18
N VAL A 122 -6.45 4.57 -9.26
CA VAL A 122 -6.95 3.27 -8.78
C VAL A 122 -8.10 3.42 -7.79
N GLU A 123 -8.98 2.42 -7.75
CA GLU A 123 -9.88 2.22 -6.60
C GLU A 123 -9.08 1.52 -5.48
N ILE A 124 -9.12 2.08 -4.26
CA ILE A 124 -8.24 1.69 -3.15
C ILE A 124 -9.04 1.02 -2.05
N GLY A 125 -8.73 -0.24 -1.72
CA GLY A 125 -9.34 -0.92 -0.58
C GLY A 125 -8.81 -0.38 0.76
N ILE A 126 -9.68 0.22 1.60
CA ILE A 126 -9.31 0.73 2.92
C ILE A 126 -10.13 0.07 4.03
N GLY A 127 -9.45 -0.41 5.07
CA GLY A 127 -10.14 -1.01 6.23
C GLY A 127 -10.91 0.02 7.05
N ASN A 128 -12.15 -0.32 7.44
CA ASN A 128 -13.01 0.54 8.25
C ASN A 128 -12.41 0.93 9.62
N ASN A 129 -11.46 0.16 10.14
CA ASN A 129 -10.73 0.49 11.36
C ASN A 129 -9.91 1.78 11.27
N LEU A 130 -9.58 2.26 10.07
CA LEU A 130 -8.88 3.52 9.82
C LEU A 130 -9.83 4.72 9.74
N LEU A 131 -11.14 4.49 9.62
CA LEU A 131 -12.17 5.52 9.46
C LEU A 131 -12.67 6.03 10.82
N ILE A 132 -11.76 6.54 11.65
CA ILE A 132 -12.05 6.96 13.03
C ILE A 132 -12.87 8.25 13.14
N HIS A 133 -13.01 9.01 12.05
CA HIS A 133 -13.83 10.23 11.97
C HIS A 133 -14.59 10.27 10.64
N PRO A 134 -15.84 10.78 10.59
CA PRO A 134 -16.62 10.88 9.36
C PRO A 134 -15.93 11.61 8.21
N TRP A 135 -15.17 12.67 8.52
CA TRP A 135 -14.42 13.40 7.50
C TRP A 135 -13.31 12.58 6.84
N ILE A 136 -12.73 11.59 7.56
CA ILE A 136 -11.72 10.67 6.98
C ILE A 136 -12.39 9.81 5.93
N GLU A 137 -13.55 9.24 6.23
CA GLU A 137 -14.31 8.43 5.26
C GLU A 137 -14.63 9.26 4.00
N THR A 138 -15.16 10.48 4.18
CA THR A 138 -15.46 11.37 3.06
C THR A 138 -14.20 11.67 2.23
N LEU A 139 -13.06 11.95 2.89
CA LEU A 139 -11.80 12.26 2.20
C LEU A 139 -11.27 11.05 1.42
N VAL A 140 -11.27 9.85 1.99
CA VAL A 140 -10.75 8.67 1.31
C VAL A 140 -11.66 8.25 0.16
N ARG A 141 -12.99 8.31 0.32
CA ARG A 141 -13.95 8.04 -0.76
C ARG A 141 -13.82 9.05 -1.92
N LEU A 142 -13.47 10.32 -1.66
CA LEU A 142 -13.09 11.31 -2.67
C LEU A 142 -11.76 10.97 -3.39
N ASN A 143 -10.94 10.11 -2.79
CA ASN A 143 -9.72 9.59 -3.40
C ASN A 143 -9.90 8.16 -3.89
N ARG A 144 -11.06 7.83 -4.43
CA ARG A 144 -11.43 6.53 -4.98
C ARG A 144 -11.24 5.36 -4.01
N SER A 145 -11.28 5.60 -2.69
CA SER A 145 -11.22 4.49 -1.75
C SER A 145 -12.60 3.88 -1.53
N PHE A 146 -12.65 2.56 -1.51
CA PHE A 146 -13.80 1.79 -1.06
C PHE A 146 -13.55 1.16 0.30
N VAL A 147 -14.61 1.04 1.10
CA VAL A 147 -14.50 0.61 2.49
C VAL A 147 -14.56 -0.92 2.59
N VAL A 148 -13.53 -1.50 3.19
CA VAL A 148 -13.46 -2.93 3.50
C VAL A 148 -13.85 -3.15 4.96
N ASN A 149 -14.94 -3.86 5.19
CA ASN A 149 -15.39 -4.18 6.55
C ASN A 149 -14.52 -5.29 7.14
N ARG A 150 -13.92 -4.99 8.28
CA ARG A 150 -13.21 -5.97 9.12
C ARG A 150 -14.16 -6.44 10.21
N SER A 151 -14.76 -7.59 9.98
CA SER A 151 -15.79 -8.14 10.88
C SER A 151 -15.19 -8.95 12.00
N ALA A 152 -15.93 -9.05 13.11
CA ALA A 152 -15.50 -9.76 14.30
C ALA A 152 -15.80 -11.27 14.25
N THR A 153 -16.83 -11.69 13.49
CA THR A 153 -17.27 -13.09 13.38
C THR A 153 -16.84 -13.72 12.06
N ALA A 154 -16.68 -15.06 12.05
CA ALA A 154 -16.31 -15.81 10.85
C ALA A 154 -17.35 -15.69 9.72
N THR A 155 -18.63 -15.68 10.06
CA THR A 155 -19.73 -15.54 9.08
C THR A 155 -19.71 -14.17 8.43
N GLU A 156 -19.67 -13.10 9.23
CA GLU A 156 -19.56 -11.73 8.70
C GLU A 156 -18.30 -11.51 7.86
N LEU A 157 -17.18 -12.14 8.25
CA LEU A 157 -15.94 -12.09 7.49
C LEU A 157 -16.10 -12.72 6.10
N LEU A 158 -16.81 -13.86 6.03
CA LEU A 158 -17.09 -14.53 4.76
C LEU A 158 -17.98 -13.67 3.87
N GLU A 159 -19.09 -13.15 4.38
CA GLU A 159 -20.01 -12.27 3.65
C GLU A 159 -19.30 -11.00 3.16
N SER A 160 -18.52 -10.36 4.03
CA SER A 160 -17.72 -9.18 3.69
C SER A 160 -16.69 -9.49 2.59
N SER A 161 -16.03 -10.65 2.66
CA SER A 161 -15.07 -11.08 1.64
C SER A 161 -15.75 -11.37 0.30
N GLN A 162 -16.93 -11.97 0.31
CA GLN A 162 -17.72 -12.19 -0.91
C GLN A 162 -18.19 -10.87 -1.54
N GLN A 163 -18.69 -9.94 -0.73
CA GLN A 163 -19.10 -8.62 -1.19
C GLN A 163 -17.90 -7.85 -1.77
N LEU A 164 -16.76 -7.89 -1.09
CA LEU A 164 -15.51 -7.29 -1.55
C LEU A 164 -15.07 -7.87 -2.90
N SER A 165 -15.09 -9.19 -3.04
CA SER A 165 -14.75 -9.87 -4.29
C SER A 165 -15.66 -9.43 -5.45
N ARG A 166 -16.99 -9.38 -5.22
CA ARG A 166 -17.95 -8.90 -6.23
C ARG A 166 -17.72 -7.44 -6.60
N TYR A 167 -17.42 -6.59 -5.62
CA TYR A 167 -17.14 -5.18 -5.87
C TYR A 167 -15.88 -4.98 -6.72
N ILE A 168 -14.79 -5.67 -6.39
CA ILE A 168 -13.53 -5.61 -7.16
C ILE A 168 -13.78 -6.03 -8.61
N ARG A 169 -14.50 -7.15 -8.80
CA ARG A 169 -14.88 -7.63 -10.14
C ARG A 169 -15.74 -6.62 -10.89
N PHE A 170 -16.71 -6.02 -10.22
CA PHE A 170 -17.53 -4.95 -10.79
C PHE A 170 -16.68 -3.75 -11.25
N VAL A 171 -15.66 -3.36 -10.46
CA VAL A 171 -14.75 -2.27 -10.84
C VAL A 171 -13.95 -2.63 -12.08
N ILE A 172 -13.37 -3.84 -12.13
CA ILE A 172 -12.58 -4.31 -13.28
C ILE A 172 -13.45 -4.49 -14.52
N GLU A 173 -14.55 -5.23 -14.41
CA GLU A 173 -15.34 -5.65 -15.58
C GLU A 173 -16.32 -4.61 -16.09
N GLN A 174 -16.93 -3.83 -15.19
CA GLN A 174 -18.00 -2.89 -15.54
C GLN A 174 -17.53 -1.43 -15.52
N LYS A 175 -16.83 -1.00 -14.47
CA LYS A 175 -16.27 0.37 -14.42
C LYS A 175 -15.06 0.53 -15.32
N LYS A 176 -14.41 -0.57 -15.73
CA LYS A 176 -13.15 -0.55 -16.50
C LYS A 176 -12.13 0.38 -15.86
N ALA A 177 -11.95 0.20 -14.55
CA ALA A 177 -11.07 1.02 -13.73
C ALA A 177 -10.08 0.12 -12.96
N PRO A 178 -8.86 0.63 -12.68
CA PRO A 178 -7.88 -0.12 -11.94
C PRO A 178 -8.22 -0.19 -10.45
N VAL A 179 -7.74 -1.26 -9.79
CA VAL A 179 -7.85 -1.47 -8.34
C VAL A 179 -6.47 -1.64 -7.75
N TRP A 180 -6.20 -1.04 -6.58
CA TRP A 180 -5.02 -1.34 -5.79
C TRP A 180 -5.37 -2.15 -4.55
N LEU A 181 -4.62 -3.22 -4.34
CA LEU A 181 -4.70 -4.07 -3.15
C LEU A 181 -3.30 -4.40 -2.65
N ALA A 182 -3.16 -4.49 -1.32
CA ALA A 182 -1.98 -5.12 -0.74
C ALA A 182 -2.06 -6.65 -0.86
N GLN A 183 -0.94 -7.30 -1.14
CA GLN A 183 -0.83 -8.77 -1.27
C GLN A 183 -1.08 -9.53 0.05
N ARG A 184 -1.24 -8.80 1.14
CA ARG A 184 -1.47 -9.34 2.49
C ARG A 184 -2.26 -8.39 3.36
N GLU A 185 -2.82 -8.91 4.44
CA GLU A 185 -3.41 -8.06 5.47
C GLU A 185 -2.31 -7.31 6.24
N GLY A 186 -2.35 -5.98 6.14
CA GLY A 186 -1.39 -5.08 6.77
C GLY A 186 0.02 -5.15 6.17
N ARG A 187 0.91 -4.30 6.69
CA ARG A 187 2.30 -4.17 6.22
C ARG A 187 3.16 -5.33 6.72
N ALA A 188 4.04 -5.87 5.88
CA ALA A 188 5.13 -6.73 6.33
C ALA A 188 6.10 -5.91 7.18
N LYS A 189 6.26 -6.28 8.47
CA LYS A 189 7.08 -5.50 9.40
C LYS A 189 8.56 -5.79 9.27
N ASP A 190 8.89 -6.94 8.74
CA ASP A 190 10.23 -7.44 8.44
C ASP A 190 10.60 -7.34 6.96
N SER A 191 9.71 -6.78 6.14
CA SER A 191 9.84 -6.74 4.67
C SER A 191 10.03 -8.12 4.00
N ASP A 192 9.61 -9.21 4.65
CA ASP A 192 9.40 -10.48 3.98
C ASP A 192 8.02 -10.45 3.31
N ASP A 193 8.02 -9.99 2.08
CA ASP A 193 6.83 -9.63 1.32
C ASP A 193 6.25 -10.86 0.61
N ARG A 194 5.58 -11.73 1.38
CA ARG A 194 4.91 -12.93 0.87
C ARG A 194 3.43 -12.69 0.65
N THR A 195 2.92 -13.16 -0.47
CA THR A 195 1.50 -13.10 -0.82
C THR A 195 0.68 -14.04 0.07
N GLN A 196 -0.32 -13.48 0.74
CA GLN A 196 -1.25 -14.30 1.54
C GLN A 196 -2.31 -14.95 0.65
N LYS A 197 -2.43 -16.28 0.72
CA LYS A 197 -3.46 -17.04 0.00
C LYS A 197 -4.89 -16.57 0.26
N SER A 198 -5.15 -15.98 1.44
CA SER A 198 -6.46 -15.43 1.76
C SER A 198 -6.89 -14.32 0.81
N VAL A 199 -5.94 -13.50 0.31
CA VAL A 199 -6.21 -12.46 -0.70
C VAL A 199 -6.64 -13.11 -2.02
N LEU A 200 -5.93 -14.13 -2.49
CA LEU A 200 -6.27 -14.85 -3.71
C LEU A 200 -7.59 -15.61 -3.58
N LYS A 201 -7.84 -16.24 -2.42
CA LYS A 201 -9.13 -16.87 -2.13
C LYS A 201 -10.27 -15.87 -2.21
N MET A 202 -10.11 -14.69 -1.62
CA MET A 202 -11.10 -13.61 -1.67
C MET A 202 -11.33 -13.15 -3.10
N LEU A 203 -10.30 -12.88 -3.89
CA LEU A 203 -10.40 -12.47 -5.30
C LEU A 203 -11.15 -13.49 -6.16
N ALA A 204 -11.00 -14.77 -5.87
CA ALA A 204 -11.66 -15.87 -6.60
C ALA A 204 -13.06 -16.24 -6.09
N MET A 205 -13.63 -15.51 -5.10
CA MET A 205 -14.99 -15.79 -4.59
C MET A 205 -16.09 -15.35 -5.55
N SER A 206 -15.82 -14.35 -6.41
CA SER A 206 -16.75 -13.87 -7.44
C SER A 206 -16.37 -14.40 -8.83
N GLY A 207 -17.23 -14.16 -9.79
CA GLY A 207 -17.12 -14.64 -11.18
C GLY A 207 -18.28 -15.56 -11.51
N ASP A 208 -18.45 -15.85 -12.79
CA ASP A 208 -19.48 -16.77 -13.25
C ASP A 208 -19.24 -18.19 -12.67
N ASP A 209 -20.31 -18.90 -12.34
CA ASP A 209 -20.22 -20.23 -11.75
C ASP A 209 -19.63 -21.26 -12.72
N SER A 210 -19.68 -21.02 -14.02
CA SER A 210 -19.03 -21.84 -15.05
C SER A 210 -17.51 -21.68 -15.11
N MET A 211 -16.97 -20.57 -14.57
CA MET A 211 -15.54 -20.30 -14.59
C MET A 211 -14.77 -21.17 -13.61
N THR A 212 -13.67 -21.73 -14.08
CA THR A 212 -12.66 -22.39 -13.24
C THR A 212 -11.96 -21.37 -12.30
N LEU A 213 -11.27 -21.87 -11.29
CA LEU A 213 -10.45 -21.03 -10.40
C LEU A 213 -9.40 -20.22 -11.18
N SER A 214 -8.77 -20.85 -12.17
CA SER A 214 -7.80 -20.23 -13.05
C SER A 214 -8.41 -19.07 -13.84
N GLU A 215 -9.54 -19.28 -14.51
CA GLU A 215 -10.24 -18.27 -15.30
C GLU A 215 -10.73 -17.09 -14.42
N LYS A 216 -11.21 -17.40 -13.20
CA LYS A 216 -11.63 -16.35 -12.24
C LYS A 216 -10.48 -15.40 -11.86
N LEU A 217 -9.26 -15.91 -11.73
CA LEU A 217 -8.09 -15.09 -11.41
C LEU A 217 -7.52 -14.39 -12.65
N GLN A 218 -7.47 -15.06 -13.80
CA GLN A 218 -7.02 -14.47 -15.07
C GLN A 218 -7.86 -13.24 -15.46
N SER A 219 -9.19 -13.34 -15.33
CA SER A 219 -10.10 -12.25 -15.71
C SER A 219 -9.97 -10.97 -14.85
N LEU A 220 -9.17 -11.01 -13.78
CA LEU A 220 -8.89 -9.87 -12.94
C LEU A 220 -7.61 -9.11 -13.33
N HIS A 221 -6.82 -9.63 -14.28
CA HIS A 221 -5.63 -8.99 -14.83
C HIS A 221 -4.67 -8.47 -13.76
N ILE A 222 -4.20 -9.40 -12.90
CA ILE A 222 -3.34 -9.07 -11.77
C ILE A 222 -1.96 -8.63 -12.27
N CYS A 223 -1.56 -7.41 -11.95
CA CYS A 223 -0.24 -6.84 -12.18
C CYS A 223 0.48 -6.76 -10.82
N PRO A 224 1.53 -7.57 -10.58
CA PRO A 224 2.37 -7.40 -9.41
C PRO A 224 3.02 -6.02 -9.40
N LEU A 225 2.88 -5.29 -8.29
CA LEU A 225 3.47 -3.97 -8.10
C LEU A 225 4.49 -4.05 -6.96
N THR A 226 5.74 -3.73 -7.25
CA THR A 226 6.81 -3.65 -6.26
C THR A 226 7.02 -2.22 -5.81
N ILE A 227 7.01 -2.01 -4.50
CA ILE A 227 7.28 -0.73 -3.86
C ILE A 227 8.56 -0.86 -3.03
N SER A 228 9.59 -0.10 -3.41
CA SER A 228 10.88 -0.05 -2.72
C SER A 228 11.10 1.33 -2.12
N TYR A 229 11.29 1.39 -0.81
CA TYR A 229 11.73 2.57 -0.07
C TYR A 229 13.16 2.33 0.39
N GLU A 230 14.05 3.31 0.15
CA GLU A 230 15.43 3.23 0.66
C GLU A 230 15.45 3.19 2.20
N TYR A 231 14.64 4.04 2.85
CA TYR A 231 14.45 4.04 4.30
C TYR A 231 12.99 3.93 4.66
N ASP A 232 12.67 3.10 5.65
CA ASP A 232 11.33 2.99 6.20
C ASP A 232 11.21 3.87 7.47
N PRO A 233 10.51 5.00 7.43
CA PRO A 233 10.43 5.88 8.59
C PRO A 233 9.74 5.25 9.82
N CYS A 234 9.04 4.13 9.62
CA CYS A 234 8.35 3.39 10.68
C CYS A 234 9.16 2.18 11.20
N ASP A 235 10.43 2.02 10.81
CA ASP A 235 11.26 0.85 11.17
C ASP A 235 11.36 0.64 12.69
N TRP A 236 11.63 1.69 13.45
CA TRP A 236 11.69 1.66 14.91
C TRP A 236 10.34 1.33 15.56
N LEU A 237 9.22 1.75 14.97
CA LEU A 237 7.86 1.39 15.41
C LEU A 237 7.56 -0.09 15.15
N LYS A 238 8.02 -0.60 14.00
CA LYS A 238 7.88 -2.01 13.63
C LYS A 238 8.72 -2.90 14.55
N ALA A 239 9.98 -2.53 14.80
CA ALA A 239 10.86 -3.24 15.75
C ALA A 239 10.28 -3.22 17.16
N THR A 240 9.78 -2.07 17.61
CA THR A 240 9.09 -1.94 18.91
C THR A 240 7.91 -2.91 19.00
N GLU A 241 7.08 -3.00 17.97
CA GLU A 241 5.94 -3.91 17.96
C GLU A 241 6.37 -5.39 18.01
N PHE A 242 7.49 -5.75 17.37
CA PHE A 242 8.04 -7.10 17.47
C PHE A 242 8.42 -7.45 18.92
N GLN A 243 9.15 -6.57 19.61
CA GLN A 243 9.51 -6.81 21.00
C GLN A 243 8.27 -6.85 21.90
N MET A 244 7.36 -5.89 21.77
CA MET A 244 6.14 -5.85 22.58
C MET A 244 5.30 -7.13 22.44
N LYS A 245 5.24 -7.70 21.24
CA LYS A 245 4.53 -8.98 21.00
C LYS A 245 5.29 -10.19 21.51
N ARG A 246 6.64 -10.18 21.43
CA ARG A 246 7.49 -11.22 21.98
C ARG A 246 7.33 -11.31 23.50
N ASP A 247 7.37 -10.15 24.15
CA ASP A 247 7.37 -10.04 25.61
C ASP A 247 5.96 -10.16 26.19
N ASN A 248 4.91 -9.82 25.42
CA ASN A 248 3.51 -9.94 25.79
C ASN A 248 2.65 -10.47 24.62
N PRO A 249 2.35 -11.77 24.59
CA PRO A 249 1.52 -12.37 23.53
C PRO A 249 0.11 -11.74 23.42
N GLY A 250 -0.38 -11.12 24.50
CA GLY A 250 -1.66 -10.40 24.52
C GLY A 250 -1.60 -8.98 23.96
N PHE A 251 -0.42 -8.49 23.59
CA PHE A 251 -0.27 -7.13 23.07
C PHE A 251 -1.10 -6.89 21.81
N ARG A 252 -1.87 -5.80 21.82
CA ARG A 252 -2.62 -5.32 20.66
C ARG A 252 -2.35 -3.83 20.48
N LYS A 253 -2.15 -3.43 19.23
CA LYS A 253 -2.06 -2.01 18.88
C LYS A 253 -3.33 -1.27 19.21
N SER A 254 -3.17 -0.07 19.73
CA SER A 254 -4.26 0.90 19.88
C SER A 254 -4.52 1.66 18.58
N LYS A 255 -5.69 2.31 18.47
CA LYS A 255 -5.99 3.24 17.37
C LYS A 255 -5.00 4.42 17.34
N GLN A 256 -4.46 4.82 18.50
CA GLN A 256 -3.46 5.87 18.59
C GLN A 256 -2.12 5.45 17.96
N ASP A 257 -1.72 4.19 18.10
CA ASP A 257 -0.52 3.65 17.47
C ASP A 257 -0.64 3.68 15.94
N ASP A 258 -1.82 3.40 15.39
CA ASP A 258 -2.06 3.50 13.94
C ASP A 258 -1.94 4.95 13.45
N LEU A 259 -2.45 5.93 14.20
CA LEU A 259 -2.27 7.35 13.87
C LEU A 259 -0.81 7.80 13.92
N ILE A 260 -0.04 7.34 14.92
CA ILE A 260 1.40 7.60 15.01
C ILE A 260 2.11 7.00 13.80
N ASN A 261 1.80 5.76 13.44
CA ASN A 261 2.36 5.10 12.27
C ASN A 261 2.04 5.86 10.97
N MET A 262 0.78 6.26 10.75
CA MET A 262 0.37 7.05 9.58
C MET A 262 1.14 8.37 9.50
N LYS A 263 1.19 9.14 10.61
CA LYS A 263 1.91 10.42 10.66
C LYS A 263 3.39 10.25 10.41
N THR A 264 4.01 9.24 11.04
CA THR A 264 5.43 8.93 10.86
C THR A 264 5.72 8.49 9.42
N GLY A 265 4.87 7.63 8.85
CA GLY A 265 4.98 7.19 7.46
C GLY A 265 4.89 8.36 6.48
N ILE A 266 3.88 9.23 6.61
CA ILE A 266 3.67 10.36 5.68
C ILE A 266 4.85 11.35 5.70
N TRP A 267 5.33 11.75 6.87
CA TRP A 267 6.28 12.85 7.01
C TRP A 267 7.74 12.43 7.24
N GLY A 268 7.98 11.15 7.57
CA GLY A 268 9.32 10.64 7.82
C GLY A 268 10.13 10.51 6.54
N PHE A 269 11.45 10.58 6.69
CA PHE A 269 12.40 10.48 5.59
C PHE A 269 12.43 9.05 5.01
N LYS A 270 12.38 8.95 3.66
CA LYS A 270 12.27 7.69 2.93
C LYS A 270 13.47 7.41 2.00
N GLY A 271 14.41 8.37 1.90
CA GLY A 271 15.44 8.29 0.87
C GLY A 271 14.82 8.27 -0.53
N HIS A 272 15.35 7.47 -1.42
CA HIS A 272 14.76 7.26 -2.74
C HIS A 272 13.61 6.26 -2.69
N MET A 273 12.53 6.54 -3.42
CA MET A 273 11.39 5.62 -3.59
C MET A 273 11.31 5.14 -5.04
N HIS A 274 11.00 3.87 -5.23
CA HIS A 274 10.83 3.26 -6.55
C HIS A 274 9.59 2.39 -6.62
N TYR A 275 8.84 2.53 -7.72
CA TYR A 275 7.67 1.72 -8.05
C TYR A 275 7.95 0.97 -9.35
N HIS A 276 7.76 -0.34 -9.34
CA HIS A 276 7.90 -1.18 -10.53
C HIS A 276 6.65 -2.03 -10.71
N VAL A 277 6.01 -1.95 -11.88
CA VAL A 277 4.84 -2.76 -12.23
C VAL A 277 5.25 -3.83 -13.24
N ALA A 278 5.03 -5.08 -12.90
CA ALA A 278 5.17 -6.20 -13.82
C ALA A 278 3.98 -6.27 -14.79
N ALA A 279 4.15 -6.97 -15.90
CA ALA A 279 3.06 -7.31 -16.81
C ALA A 279 1.94 -8.08 -16.09
N PRO A 280 0.69 -8.06 -16.60
CA PRO A 280 -0.37 -8.93 -16.10
C PRO A 280 0.06 -10.41 -16.17
N ILE A 281 -0.15 -11.15 -15.07
CA ILE A 281 0.27 -12.55 -14.94
C ILE A 281 -0.75 -13.56 -15.49
N ASP A 282 -1.69 -13.10 -16.31
CA ASP A 282 -2.79 -13.94 -16.84
C ASP A 282 -2.29 -15.18 -17.56
N SER A 283 -1.30 -15.03 -18.42
CA SER A 283 -0.69 -16.14 -19.18
C SER A 283 0.07 -17.13 -18.30
N GLU A 284 0.68 -16.64 -17.22
CA GLU A 284 1.39 -17.51 -16.28
C GLU A 284 0.39 -18.31 -15.44
N ILE A 285 -0.73 -17.70 -15.02
CA ILE A 285 -1.83 -18.40 -14.35
C ILE A 285 -2.46 -19.43 -15.27
N ALA A 286 -2.64 -19.12 -16.57
CA ALA A 286 -3.19 -20.02 -17.57
C ALA A 286 -2.32 -21.26 -17.80
N ALA A 287 -1.00 -21.11 -17.65
CA ALA A 287 -0.03 -22.20 -17.84
C ALA A 287 0.07 -23.17 -16.64
N LEU A 288 -0.56 -22.83 -15.48
CA LEU A 288 -0.52 -23.70 -14.31
C LEU A 288 -1.40 -24.93 -14.49
N ASP A 289 -0.97 -26.06 -13.90
CA ASP A 289 -1.75 -27.30 -13.85
C ASP A 289 -3.00 -27.11 -12.96
N THR A 290 -4.17 -27.16 -13.58
CA THR A 290 -5.46 -27.03 -12.90
C THR A 290 -5.95 -28.32 -12.26
N SER A 291 -5.26 -29.45 -12.48
CA SER A 291 -5.60 -30.74 -11.87
C SER A 291 -5.15 -30.87 -10.41
N VAL A 292 -4.26 -29.98 -9.96
CA VAL A 292 -3.77 -29.97 -8.57
C VAL A 292 -4.84 -29.48 -7.59
N PRO A 293 -4.75 -29.85 -6.30
CA PRO A 293 -5.66 -29.34 -5.27
C PRO A 293 -5.71 -27.81 -5.22
N ARG A 294 -6.92 -27.26 -5.00
CA ARG A 294 -7.16 -25.78 -4.94
C ARG A 294 -6.12 -25.00 -4.13
N ASN A 295 -5.73 -25.49 -2.96
CA ASN A 295 -4.75 -24.80 -2.13
C ASN A 295 -3.35 -24.78 -2.76
N GLN A 296 -2.96 -25.85 -3.43
CA GLN A 296 -1.68 -25.94 -4.14
C GLN A 296 -1.67 -25.01 -5.37
N PHE A 297 -2.76 -24.94 -6.12
CA PHE A 297 -2.91 -23.98 -7.22
C PHE A 297 -2.72 -22.54 -6.73
N LEU A 298 -3.37 -22.17 -5.62
CA LEU A 298 -3.24 -20.83 -5.03
C LEU A 298 -1.83 -20.56 -4.48
N ASP A 299 -1.10 -21.61 -4.00
CA ASP A 299 0.32 -21.46 -3.63
C ASP A 299 1.18 -21.15 -4.85
N GLN A 300 0.93 -21.81 -5.98
CA GLN A 300 1.65 -21.53 -7.23
C GLN A 300 1.38 -20.11 -7.74
N VAL A 301 0.13 -19.64 -7.70
CA VAL A 301 -0.20 -18.26 -8.06
C VAL A 301 0.48 -17.25 -7.11
N ALA A 302 0.50 -17.53 -5.81
CA ALA A 302 1.20 -16.68 -4.82
C ALA A 302 2.71 -16.61 -5.11
N GLN A 303 3.32 -17.75 -5.48
CA GLN A 303 4.75 -17.80 -5.85
C GLN A 303 5.05 -17.00 -7.13
N ILE A 304 4.16 -17.01 -8.12
CA ILE A 304 4.30 -16.16 -9.32
C ILE A 304 4.32 -14.69 -8.91
N ILE A 305 3.35 -14.26 -8.09
CA ILE A 305 3.26 -12.88 -7.63
C ILE A 305 4.51 -12.49 -6.82
N ASP A 306 4.92 -13.34 -5.88
CA ASP A 306 6.10 -13.11 -5.03
C ASP A 306 7.37 -12.99 -5.87
N ARG A 307 7.55 -13.85 -6.88
CA ARG A 307 8.68 -13.77 -7.80
C ARG A 307 8.74 -12.43 -8.49
N HIS A 308 7.65 -11.97 -9.12
CA HIS A 308 7.62 -10.66 -9.80
C HIS A 308 7.88 -9.50 -8.84
N ILE A 309 7.35 -9.57 -7.60
CA ILE A 309 7.63 -8.55 -6.59
C ILE A 309 9.10 -8.55 -6.21
N PHE A 310 9.72 -9.71 -6.04
CA PHE A 310 11.13 -9.81 -5.66
C PHE A 310 12.08 -9.40 -6.80
N GLU A 311 11.78 -9.77 -8.03
CA GLU A 311 12.51 -9.30 -9.22
C GLU A 311 12.43 -7.78 -9.37
N GLY A 312 11.27 -7.19 -9.07
CA GLY A 312 11.02 -5.76 -9.17
C GLY A 312 11.67 -4.90 -8.07
N TYR A 313 12.30 -5.47 -7.05
CA TYR A 313 12.93 -4.66 -6.01
C TYR A 313 14.08 -3.81 -6.56
N ARG A 314 14.06 -2.54 -6.23
CA ARG A 314 15.24 -1.70 -6.29
C ARG A 314 16.02 -1.87 -4.98
N ILE A 315 17.20 -2.47 -5.09
CA ILE A 315 18.10 -2.68 -3.95
C ILE A 315 18.96 -1.43 -3.75
N TYR A 316 18.97 -0.92 -2.53
CA TYR A 316 19.74 0.24 -2.12
C TYR A 316 20.96 -0.19 -1.29
N PRO A 317 21.97 0.69 -1.11
CA PRO A 317 23.14 0.39 -0.27
C PRO A 317 22.75 -0.08 1.14
N CYS A 318 21.74 0.52 1.79
CA CYS A 318 21.25 0.11 3.11
C CYS A 318 20.82 -1.35 3.19
N ASN A 319 20.25 -1.93 2.10
CA ASN A 319 19.87 -3.35 2.06
C ASN A 319 21.10 -4.27 2.14
N ARG A 320 22.16 -3.91 1.43
CA ARG A 320 23.42 -4.66 1.39
C ARG A 320 24.20 -4.55 2.70
N ILE A 321 24.28 -3.34 3.25
CA ILE A 321 24.94 -3.06 4.51
C ILE A 321 24.23 -3.81 5.65
N ALA A 322 22.89 -3.78 5.66
CA ALA A 322 22.10 -4.49 6.66
C ALA A 322 22.33 -6.01 6.60
N LEU A 323 22.48 -6.59 5.41
CA LEU A 323 22.76 -8.01 5.23
C LEU A 323 24.14 -8.39 5.78
N ASP A 324 25.18 -7.59 5.46
CA ASP A 324 26.53 -7.80 6.00
C ASP A 324 26.55 -7.68 7.54
N MET A 325 25.87 -6.67 8.09
CA MET A 325 25.76 -6.49 9.54
C MET A 325 25.03 -7.65 10.23
N LEU A 326 24.01 -8.23 9.62
CA LEU A 326 23.29 -9.40 10.15
C LEU A 326 24.15 -10.68 10.12
N ARG A 327 24.92 -10.86 9.05
CA ARG A 327 25.78 -12.03 8.88
C ARG A 327 27.12 -11.93 9.62
N GLY A 328 27.51 -10.71 10.02
CA GLY A 328 28.80 -10.45 10.59
C GLY A 328 29.95 -10.62 9.58
N ASP A 329 29.67 -10.40 8.29
CA ASP A 329 30.62 -10.50 7.19
C ASP A 329 30.73 -9.19 6.39
N ASN A 330 31.41 -9.19 5.26
CA ASN A 330 31.53 -8.06 4.36
C ASN A 330 31.32 -8.51 2.89
N ALA A 331 30.52 -9.55 2.65
CA ALA A 331 30.31 -10.13 1.33
C ALA A 331 29.70 -9.14 0.34
N GLN A 332 28.91 -8.18 0.83
CA GLN A 332 28.27 -7.14 0.01
C GLN A 332 29.12 -5.87 -0.10
N SER A 333 30.28 -5.76 0.57
CA SER A 333 31.09 -4.55 0.62
C SER A 333 31.54 -4.00 -0.74
N PRO A 334 31.72 -4.79 -1.81
CA PRO A 334 32.00 -4.24 -3.15
C PRO A 334 30.85 -3.40 -3.74
N ASN A 335 29.65 -3.47 -3.18
CA ASN A 335 28.44 -2.85 -3.71
C ASN A 335 27.99 -1.60 -2.92
N TYR A 336 28.77 -1.13 -1.98
CA TYR A 336 28.53 0.11 -1.24
C TYR A 336 29.86 0.77 -0.81
N THR A 337 29.80 2.09 -0.54
CA THR A 337 30.99 2.84 -0.10
C THR A 337 31.09 2.88 1.43
N PRO A 338 32.29 3.15 2.00
CA PRO A 338 32.43 3.38 3.44
C PRO A 338 31.57 4.53 3.96
N ASP A 339 31.32 5.57 3.16
CA ASP A 339 30.47 6.69 3.52
C ASP A 339 29.02 6.27 3.62
N GLN A 340 28.52 5.48 2.67
CA GLN A 340 27.16 4.91 2.72
C GLN A 340 26.97 4.00 3.93
N LYS A 341 27.99 3.21 4.30
CA LYS A 341 27.95 2.39 5.51
C LYS A 341 27.81 3.27 6.75
N ARG A 342 28.63 4.30 6.89
CA ARG A 342 28.58 5.24 8.01
C ARG A 342 27.25 6.00 8.07
N GLU A 343 26.70 6.40 6.93
CA GLU A 343 25.39 7.06 6.85
C GLU A 343 24.27 6.14 7.35
N PHE A 344 24.25 4.87 6.91
CA PHE A 344 23.26 3.90 7.37
C PHE A 344 23.42 3.57 8.86
N GLU A 345 24.64 3.41 9.36
CA GLU A 345 24.92 3.18 10.79
C GLU A 345 24.41 4.35 11.65
N ASN A 346 24.67 5.58 11.24
CA ASN A 346 24.15 6.78 11.92
C ASN A 346 22.61 6.85 11.88
N TYR A 347 22.02 6.50 10.73
CA TYR A 347 20.57 6.41 10.60
C TYR A 347 19.98 5.37 11.56
N LEU A 348 20.53 4.16 11.59
CA LEU A 348 20.12 3.06 12.45
C LEU A 348 20.16 3.46 13.93
N GLU A 349 21.27 4.06 14.38
CA GLU A 349 21.38 4.58 15.74
C GLU A 349 20.32 5.64 16.05
N GLY A 350 20.08 6.55 15.09
CA GLY A 350 19.02 7.57 15.19
C GLY A 350 17.62 6.97 15.35
N GLN A 351 17.34 5.87 14.65
CA GLN A 351 16.07 5.15 14.76
C GLN A 351 15.93 4.41 16.11
N LEU A 352 16.97 3.71 16.54
CA LEU A 352 16.98 3.06 17.86
C LEU A 352 16.75 4.07 18.98
N LYS A 353 17.37 5.24 18.93
CA LYS A 353 17.17 6.32 19.90
C LYS A 353 15.73 6.84 20.02
N LYS A 354 14.83 6.54 19.05
CA LYS A 354 13.40 6.92 19.11
C LYS A 354 12.57 5.95 19.94
N ILE A 355 13.05 4.74 20.18
CA ILE A 355 12.32 3.68 20.90
C ILE A 355 12.17 4.07 22.38
N ARG A 356 10.94 3.99 22.89
CA ARG A 356 10.57 4.32 24.27
C ARG A 356 9.63 3.25 24.80
N ILE A 357 10.21 2.11 25.20
CA ILE A 357 9.50 1.01 25.86
C ILE A 357 10.21 0.62 27.15
N PRO A 358 9.51 0.02 28.11
CA PRO A 358 10.13 -0.59 29.26
C PRO A 358 11.08 -1.72 28.84
N ASN A 359 12.28 -1.77 29.45
CA ASN A 359 13.25 -2.84 29.25
C ASN A 359 13.57 -3.14 27.76
N PRO A 360 14.08 -2.16 26.98
CA PRO A 360 14.38 -2.38 25.58
C PRO A 360 15.55 -3.38 25.43
N ASP A 361 15.31 -4.43 24.64
CA ASP A 361 16.34 -5.37 24.21
C ASP A 361 16.98 -4.81 22.93
N TRP A 362 18.08 -4.05 23.12
CA TRP A 362 18.71 -3.30 22.05
C TRP A 362 19.26 -4.17 20.93
N ASP A 363 19.78 -5.37 21.26
CA ASP A 363 20.30 -6.29 20.25
C ASP A 363 19.16 -6.86 19.41
N TYR A 364 18.09 -7.29 20.04
CA TYR A 364 16.88 -7.75 19.34
C TYR A 364 16.26 -6.65 18.47
N LEU A 365 16.09 -5.44 19.00
CA LEU A 365 15.51 -4.31 18.26
C LEU A 365 16.35 -3.96 17.05
N LYS A 366 17.68 -3.91 17.21
CA LYS A 366 18.63 -3.69 16.11
C LYS A 366 18.53 -4.79 15.06
N GLU A 367 18.52 -6.06 15.48
CA GLU A 367 18.36 -7.20 14.59
C GLU A 367 17.05 -7.11 13.78
N ARG A 368 15.93 -6.74 14.40
CA ARG A 368 14.64 -6.59 13.69
C ARG A 368 14.68 -5.49 12.63
N ILE A 369 15.31 -4.34 12.92
CA ILE A 369 15.48 -3.28 11.92
C ILE A 369 16.39 -3.78 10.79
N LEU A 370 17.53 -4.38 11.09
CA LEU A 370 18.44 -4.91 10.07
C LEU A 370 17.76 -5.97 9.19
N THR A 371 17.00 -6.90 9.80
CA THR A 371 16.22 -7.91 9.06
C THR A 371 15.27 -7.27 8.05
N MET A 372 14.56 -6.21 8.43
CA MET A 372 13.66 -5.50 7.54
C MET A 372 14.39 -4.90 6.33
N TYR A 373 15.60 -4.36 6.52
CA TYR A 373 16.41 -3.84 5.40
C TYR A 373 17.07 -4.95 4.58
N ALA A 374 17.45 -6.08 5.17
CA ALA A 374 18.11 -7.17 4.46
C ALA A 374 17.15 -8.03 3.61
N ASN A 375 15.91 -8.23 4.07
CA ASN A 375 14.97 -9.14 3.43
C ASN A 375 14.68 -8.84 1.93
N PRO A 376 14.55 -7.59 1.46
CA PRO A 376 14.40 -7.35 0.02
C PRO A 376 15.53 -7.94 -0.82
N LEU A 377 16.78 -7.82 -0.37
CA LEU A 377 17.93 -8.41 -1.06
C LEU A 377 17.95 -9.94 -0.95
N ILE A 378 17.61 -10.49 0.20
CA ILE A 378 17.53 -11.94 0.41
C ILE A 378 16.47 -12.53 -0.53
N ASN A 379 15.27 -11.93 -0.57
CA ASN A 379 14.18 -12.38 -1.42
C ASN A 379 14.51 -12.26 -2.92
N GLN A 380 15.10 -11.12 -3.35
CA GLN A 380 15.53 -10.97 -4.74
C GLN A 380 16.55 -12.03 -5.15
N ASN A 381 17.57 -12.28 -4.31
CA ASN A 381 18.56 -13.33 -4.58
C ASN A 381 17.96 -14.72 -4.67
N SER A 382 16.84 -15.00 -3.99
CA SER A 382 16.19 -16.32 -4.02
C SER A 382 15.47 -16.63 -5.34
N VAL A 383 15.20 -15.64 -6.17
CA VAL A 383 14.48 -15.79 -7.46
C VAL A 383 15.37 -15.50 -8.66
N MET A 384 16.57 -14.91 -8.45
CA MET A 384 17.54 -14.60 -9.53
C MET A 384 18.61 -15.71 -9.68
N GLN A 385 18.58 -16.74 -8.85
CA GLN A 385 19.43 -17.94 -8.98
C GLN A 385 18.72 -18.95 -9.89
#